data_68bc72d83b1b283ceff46f1d4a5f5033
#
_entry.id   68bc72d83b1b283ceff46f1d4a5f5033
#
_cell.length_a   1.000
_cell.length_b   1.000
_cell.length_c   1.000
_cell.angle_alpha   90.00
_cell.angle_beta   90.00
_cell.angle_gamma   90.00
#
_symmetry.space_group_name_H-M   'P 1'
#
loop_
_entity.id
_entity.type
_entity.pdbx_description
1 polymer ?
#
loop_
_entity_poly.entity_id
_entity_poly.type
_entity_poly.pdbx_seq_one_letter_code
_entity_poly.pdbx_strand_id
1 'polypeptide(L)'
;MTDTTRPKRYRMVSKYYKETYGEKVYKLPVALPLTCPNRDGSAGVGGCTFCGEIGAGYENRPAWMTVRMQLEENIAHIGPKYKAKKFIPYYQNFSNTYLGLDDFKSYMEQGCIDEAVGIAIATRPDCIADEYLDILADIRDRFQKDIYIELGLQTVNYDTLEKINRGHDLAQFIDAVLRIKRYGFNVTTHMIVNLPWDTMKDTIEGARILSALGVDQVKLH
;
A
#
# COMPACT_ATOMS: atom_id res chain seq x y z
N MET A 1 28.60 9.71 12.75
CA MET A 1 28.64 10.91 11.91
C MET A 1 28.17 10.49 10.51
N THR A 2 26.96 10.86 10.12
CA THR A 2 26.46 10.58 8.76
C THR A 2 27.13 11.57 7.80
N ASP A 3 27.89 11.05 6.84
CA ASP A 3 28.52 11.83 5.77
C ASP A 3 27.43 12.54 4.95
N THR A 4 27.21 13.81 5.18
CA THR A 4 26.21 14.66 4.52
C THR A 4 26.65 15.14 3.13
N THR A 5 27.87 14.78 2.68
CA THR A 5 28.48 15.28 1.44
C THR A 5 28.16 14.43 0.21
N ARG A 6 27.72 13.18 0.37
CA ARG A 6 27.35 12.32 -0.76
C ARG A 6 25.90 12.55 -1.19
N PRO A 7 25.63 12.76 -2.47
CA PRO A 7 24.25 12.85 -2.96
C PRO A 7 23.51 11.56 -2.62
N LYS A 8 22.30 11.71 -2.03
CA LYS A 8 21.45 10.55 -1.73
C LYS A 8 21.11 9.81 -3.03
N ARG A 9 21.36 8.51 -3.07
CA ARG A 9 21.10 7.64 -4.23
C ARG A 9 19.61 7.32 -4.43
N TYR A 10 18.75 7.83 -3.57
CA TYR A 10 17.30 7.64 -3.63
C TYR A 10 16.58 8.92 -3.20
N ARG A 11 15.37 9.11 -3.72
CA ARG A 11 14.46 10.17 -3.33
C ARG A 11 13.57 9.67 -2.20
N MET A 12 13.62 10.34 -1.05
CA MET A 12 12.74 9.99 0.07
C MET A 12 11.29 10.33 -0.25
N VAL A 13 10.34 9.46 0.11
CA VAL A 13 8.90 9.69 -0.08
C VAL A 13 8.42 10.98 0.59
N SER A 14 8.97 11.33 1.76
CA SER A 14 8.65 12.59 2.45
C SER A 14 9.07 13.83 1.65
N LYS A 15 10.17 13.76 0.91
CA LYS A 15 10.60 14.82 0.00
C LYS A 15 9.68 14.89 -1.21
N TYR A 16 9.35 13.74 -1.79
CA TYR A 16 8.40 13.65 -2.91
C TYR A 16 7.06 14.29 -2.54
N TYR A 17 6.45 13.91 -1.41
CA TYR A 17 5.17 14.48 -0.99
C TYR A 17 5.25 16.00 -0.75
N LYS A 18 6.35 16.47 -0.13
CA LYS A 18 6.52 17.91 0.09
C LYS A 18 6.63 18.69 -1.22
N GLU A 19 7.30 18.15 -2.22
CA GLU A 19 7.42 18.78 -3.55
C GLU A 19 6.10 18.73 -4.33
N THR A 20 5.32 17.63 -4.20
CA THR A 20 4.05 17.44 -4.90
C THR A 20 2.93 18.28 -4.27
N TYR A 21 2.84 18.31 -2.95
CA TYR A 21 1.72 18.93 -2.23
C TYR A 21 2.07 20.27 -1.56
N GLY A 22 3.31 20.75 -1.70
CA GLY A 22 3.77 22.01 -1.15
C GLY A 22 4.11 21.98 0.34
N GLU A 23 3.65 20.98 1.08
CA GLU A 23 3.86 20.85 2.51
C GLU A 23 4.02 19.39 2.96
N LYS A 24 4.23 19.20 4.26
CA LYS A 24 4.44 17.89 4.86
C LYS A 24 3.16 17.08 4.86
N VAL A 25 3.22 15.88 4.31
CA VAL A 25 2.11 14.91 4.29
C VAL A 25 2.44 13.71 5.14
N TYR A 26 1.46 13.22 5.92
CA TYR A 26 1.58 12.01 6.71
C TYR A 26 0.50 10.99 6.33
N LYS A 27 0.87 9.71 6.30
CA LYS A 27 -0.10 8.63 6.19
C LYS A 27 -0.79 8.42 7.54
N LEU A 28 -2.13 8.29 7.50
CA LEU A 28 -2.96 7.96 8.65
C LEU A 28 -3.41 6.51 8.53
N PRO A 29 -2.94 5.61 9.39
CA PRO A 29 -3.31 4.19 9.32
C PRO A 29 -4.80 4.02 9.57
N VAL A 30 -5.44 3.17 8.75
CA VAL A 30 -6.85 2.78 8.85
C VAL A 30 -6.93 1.26 8.77
N ALA A 31 -7.65 0.66 9.72
CA ALA A 31 -7.99 -0.75 9.70
C ALA A 31 -9.46 -0.96 9.32
N LEU A 32 -9.71 -1.91 8.42
CA LEU A 32 -11.05 -2.35 8.06
C LEU A 32 -11.35 -3.73 8.66
N PRO A 33 -12.62 -4.07 8.90
CA PRO A 33 -13.03 -5.39 9.39
C PRO A 33 -13.02 -6.42 8.26
N LEU A 34 -11.85 -6.81 7.80
CA LEU A 34 -11.64 -7.69 6.64
C LEU A 34 -10.58 -8.75 6.91
N THR A 35 -10.41 -9.65 5.97
CA THR A 35 -9.42 -10.73 5.99
C THR A 35 -8.55 -10.71 4.71
N CYS A 36 -7.90 -11.81 4.43
CA CYS A 36 -7.05 -12.01 3.27
C CYS A 36 -7.35 -13.40 2.67
N PRO A 37 -7.46 -13.54 1.34
CA PRO A 37 -7.74 -14.83 0.70
C PRO A 37 -6.68 -15.89 0.99
N ASN A 38 -5.50 -15.48 1.43
CA ASN A 38 -4.44 -16.39 1.87
C ASN A 38 -4.62 -16.89 3.32
N ARG A 39 -5.72 -16.52 4.00
CA ARG A 39 -6.05 -16.93 5.37
C ARG A 39 -7.36 -17.68 5.48
N ASP A 40 -8.35 -17.33 4.66
CA ASP A 40 -9.69 -17.90 4.72
C ASP A 40 -9.89 -19.14 3.83
N GLY A 41 -8.86 -19.55 3.12
CA GLY A 41 -8.87 -20.73 2.25
C GLY A 41 -9.16 -20.44 0.78
N SER A 42 -9.45 -19.19 0.39
CA SER A 42 -9.78 -18.84 -1.00
C SER A 42 -8.57 -18.95 -1.94
N ALA A 43 -7.38 -18.54 -1.47
CA ALA A 43 -6.12 -18.67 -2.20
C ALA A 43 -5.06 -19.44 -1.40
N GLY A 44 -5.25 -19.60 -0.10
CA GLY A 44 -4.34 -20.31 0.79
C GLY A 44 -4.83 -20.28 2.23
N VAL A 45 -4.14 -20.98 3.11
CA VAL A 45 -4.45 -21.07 4.54
C VAL A 45 -3.28 -20.58 5.38
N GLY A 46 -3.55 -20.04 6.56
CA GLY A 46 -2.53 -19.62 7.54
C GLY A 46 -1.85 -18.26 7.24
N GLY A 47 -2.02 -17.70 6.05
CA GLY A 47 -1.40 -16.44 5.66
C GLY A 47 0.08 -16.55 5.29
N CYS A 48 0.70 -15.44 4.94
CA CYS A 48 2.14 -15.39 4.66
C CYS A 48 2.96 -15.54 5.95
N THR A 49 4.13 -16.18 5.88
CA THR A 49 4.98 -16.50 7.04
C THR A 49 5.48 -15.26 7.80
N PHE A 50 5.53 -14.10 7.15
CA PHE A 50 5.93 -12.81 7.72
C PHE A 50 4.76 -11.96 8.23
N CYS A 51 3.52 -12.44 8.07
CA CYS A 51 2.32 -11.66 8.40
C CYS A 51 1.80 -12.04 9.79
N GLY A 52 1.77 -11.07 10.71
CA GLY A 52 1.22 -11.26 12.05
C GLY A 52 -0.29 -11.56 12.04
N GLU A 53 -0.85 -11.94 13.20
CA GLU A 53 -2.28 -12.29 13.36
C GLU A 53 -3.22 -11.17 12.95
N ILE A 54 -2.87 -9.93 13.24
CA ILE A 54 -3.64 -8.73 12.86
C ILE A 54 -3.32 -8.21 11.45
N GLY A 55 -2.54 -8.95 10.69
CA GLY A 55 -2.00 -8.48 9.41
C GLY A 55 -0.80 -7.55 9.60
N ALA A 56 -0.82 -6.41 8.93
CA ALA A 56 0.14 -5.31 9.12
C ALA A 56 -0.52 -4.16 9.87
N GLY A 57 0.29 -3.24 10.43
CA GLY A 57 -0.23 -2.02 11.05
C GLY A 57 -0.59 -2.16 12.52
N TYR A 58 0.39 -2.50 13.35
CA TYR A 58 0.21 -2.52 14.82
C TYR A 58 -0.19 -1.15 15.40
N GLU A 59 0.04 -0.08 14.68
CA GLU A 59 -0.37 1.30 15.00
C GLU A 59 -1.83 1.61 14.63
N ASN A 60 -2.53 0.70 13.98
CA ASN A 60 -3.92 0.90 13.56
C ASN A 60 -4.86 1.05 14.77
N ARG A 61 -5.91 1.84 14.59
CA ARG A 61 -7.04 1.86 15.50
C ARG A 61 -7.88 0.58 15.32
N PRO A 62 -8.72 0.23 16.30
CA PRO A 62 -9.57 -0.96 16.20
C PRO A 62 -10.47 -0.93 14.96
N ALA A 63 -10.55 -2.04 14.23
CA ALA A 63 -11.32 -2.14 12.97
C ALA A 63 -12.84 -2.00 13.14
N TRP A 64 -13.38 -2.05 14.38
CA TRP A 64 -14.80 -1.78 14.65
C TRP A 64 -15.15 -0.28 14.62
N MET A 65 -14.16 0.60 14.69
CA MET A 65 -14.35 2.04 14.54
C MET A 65 -14.62 2.37 13.07
N THR A 66 -15.50 3.35 12.82
CA THR A 66 -15.67 3.86 11.45
C THR A 66 -14.37 4.46 10.93
N VAL A 67 -14.20 4.49 9.62
CA VAL A 67 -13.02 5.14 8.99
C VAL A 67 -12.89 6.58 9.48
N ARG A 68 -13.99 7.32 9.51
CA ARG A 68 -14.02 8.71 9.98
C ARG A 68 -13.50 8.86 11.41
N MET A 69 -13.97 8.05 12.35
CA MET A 69 -13.48 8.07 13.74
C MET A 69 -12.00 7.77 13.84
N GLN A 70 -11.52 6.76 13.10
CA GLN A 70 -10.10 6.43 13.09
C GLN A 70 -9.24 7.60 12.58
N LEU A 71 -9.69 8.29 11.53
CA LEU A 71 -9.00 9.44 10.96
C LEU A 71 -8.97 10.62 11.92
N GLU A 72 -10.09 10.96 12.56
CA GLU A 72 -10.18 12.05 13.54
C GLU A 72 -9.22 11.83 14.70
N GLU A 73 -9.18 10.63 15.29
CA GLU A 73 -8.23 10.29 16.35
C GLU A 73 -6.78 10.34 15.89
N ASN A 74 -6.50 9.83 14.69
CA ASN A 74 -5.14 9.85 14.14
C ASN A 74 -4.67 11.27 13.82
N ILE A 75 -5.53 12.12 13.29
CA ILE A 75 -5.22 13.54 13.05
C ILE A 75 -4.91 14.25 14.37
N ALA A 76 -5.74 14.05 15.39
CA ALA A 76 -5.52 14.65 16.71
C ALA A 76 -4.18 14.23 17.34
N HIS A 77 -3.74 12.99 17.10
CA HIS A 77 -2.48 12.47 17.63
C HIS A 77 -1.26 12.84 16.76
N ILE A 78 -1.36 12.61 15.45
CA ILE A 78 -0.24 12.73 14.48
C ILE A 78 0.00 14.18 14.08
N GLY A 79 -1.06 14.96 13.86
CA GLY A 79 -0.98 16.34 13.38
C GLY A 79 -0.06 17.22 14.25
N PRO A 80 -0.32 17.36 15.56
CA PRO A 80 0.51 18.16 16.45
C PRO A 80 1.95 17.61 16.59
N LYS A 81 2.08 16.27 16.74
CA LYS A 81 3.37 15.59 16.95
C LYS A 81 4.34 15.84 15.78
N TYR A 82 3.85 15.79 14.57
CA TYR A 82 4.68 15.90 13.36
C TYR A 82 4.53 17.23 12.63
N LYS A 83 3.69 18.15 13.14
CA LYS A 83 3.37 19.43 12.50
C LYS A 83 2.89 19.22 11.05
N ALA A 84 2.00 18.26 10.86
CA ALA A 84 1.41 17.93 9.57
C ALA A 84 -0.02 18.47 9.51
N LYS A 85 -0.40 18.98 8.34
CA LYS A 85 -1.76 19.48 8.06
C LYS A 85 -2.40 18.78 6.88
N LYS A 86 -1.61 18.04 6.08
CA LYS A 86 -2.08 17.24 4.96
C LYS A 86 -1.81 15.76 5.22
N PHE A 87 -2.75 14.94 4.82
CA PHE A 87 -2.73 13.53 5.16
C PHE A 87 -3.08 12.65 3.96
N ILE A 88 -2.72 11.36 4.09
CA ILE A 88 -3.14 10.29 3.20
C ILE A 88 -3.71 9.19 4.08
N PRO A 89 -5.05 9.00 4.18
CA PRO A 89 -5.64 7.80 4.74
C PRO A 89 -5.02 6.56 4.13
N TYR A 90 -4.51 5.65 4.97
CA TYR A 90 -3.79 4.48 4.54
C TYR A 90 -4.46 3.21 5.04
N TYR A 91 -5.21 2.56 4.17
CA TYR A 91 -5.87 1.28 4.41
C TYR A 91 -4.81 0.18 4.36
N GLN A 92 -4.34 -0.23 5.55
CA GLN A 92 -3.07 -0.94 5.68
C GLN A 92 -3.20 -2.43 5.97
N ASN A 93 -4.23 -2.86 6.74
CA ASN A 93 -4.35 -4.24 7.17
C ASN A 93 -4.81 -5.17 6.03
N PHE A 94 -4.27 -6.37 5.99
CA PHE A 94 -4.66 -7.46 5.07
C PHE A 94 -4.71 -7.08 3.58
N SER A 95 -5.87 -7.32 2.91
CA SER A 95 -6.06 -7.05 1.48
C SER A 95 -7.32 -6.21 1.27
N ASN A 96 -7.15 -4.91 1.09
CA ASN A 96 -8.26 -3.94 1.14
C ASN A 96 -9.12 -3.91 -0.14
N THR A 97 -8.79 -4.68 -1.15
CA THR A 97 -9.65 -4.97 -2.31
C THR A 97 -10.24 -6.38 -2.24
N TYR A 98 -10.31 -6.96 -1.04
CA TYR A 98 -10.97 -8.24 -0.77
C TYR A 98 -12.23 -8.02 0.08
N LEU A 99 -13.14 -7.21 -0.46
CA LEU A 99 -14.40 -6.76 0.12
C LEU A 99 -15.48 -6.77 -0.96
N GLY A 100 -16.75 -6.72 -0.56
CA GLY A 100 -17.84 -6.36 -1.47
C GLY A 100 -17.64 -4.94 -2.03
N LEU A 101 -18.02 -4.73 -3.30
CA LEU A 101 -17.78 -3.45 -3.99
C LEU A 101 -18.47 -2.26 -3.31
N ASP A 102 -19.67 -2.45 -2.76
CA ASP A 102 -20.41 -1.40 -2.06
C ASP A 102 -19.71 -0.98 -0.75
N ASP A 103 -19.25 -1.97 0.03
CA ASP A 103 -18.48 -1.71 1.26
C ASP A 103 -17.16 -1.04 0.92
N PHE A 104 -16.44 -1.53 -0.09
CA PHE A 104 -15.20 -0.93 -0.55
C PHE A 104 -15.40 0.54 -0.91
N LYS A 105 -16.40 0.84 -1.76
CA LYS A 105 -16.74 2.21 -2.15
C LYS A 105 -17.02 3.08 -0.93
N SER A 106 -17.88 2.60 -0.03
CA SER A 106 -18.24 3.34 1.19
C SER A 106 -17.03 3.65 2.07
N TYR A 107 -16.12 2.68 2.27
CA TYR A 107 -14.91 2.92 3.07
C TYR A 107 -13.95 3.90 2.40
N MET A 108 -13.76 3.81 1.08
CA MET A 108 -12.87 4.72 0.36
C MET A 108 -13.40 6.16 0.37
N GLU A 109 -14.72 6.35 0.19
CA GLU A 109 -15.36 7.67 0.27
C GLU A 109 -15.22 8.30 1.67
N GLN A 110 -15.32 7.52 2.75
CA GLN A 110 -15.09 8.01 4.12
C GLN A 110 -13.64 8.52 4.33
N GLY A 111 -12.68 8.00 3.56
CA GLY A 111 -11.29 8.47 3.57
C GLY A 111 -11.07 9.81 2.88
N CYS A 112 -12.02 10.27 2.07
CA CYS A 112 -11.90 11.51 1.30
C CYS A 112 -12.24 12.76 2.13
N ILE A 113 -11.57 12.92 3.28
CA ILE A 113 -11.69 14.10 4.14
C ILE A 113 -10.99 15.32 3.51
N ASP A 114 -11.31 16.53 3.99
CA ASP A 114 -10.77 17.77 3.43
C ASP A 114 -9.25 17.86 3.54
N GLU A 115 -8.68 17.41 4.66
CA GLU A 115 -7.25 17.40 4.90
C GLU A 115 -6.48 16.32 4.11
N ALA A 116 -7.20 15.38 3.49
CA ALA A 116 -6.57 14.34 2.67
C ALA A 116 -6.18 14.88 1.30
N VAL A 117 -4.95 14.60 0.88
CA VAL A 117 -4.46 14.89 -0.49
C VAL A 117 -4.59 13.68 -1.42
N GLY A 118 -4.82 12.52 -0.88
CA GLY A 118 -5.01 11.26 -1.59
C GLY A 118 -5.38 10.16 -0.61
N ILE A 119 -5.64 8.96 -1.11
CA ILE A 119 -5.85 7.73 -0.33
C ILE A 119 -4.86 6.66 -0.76
N ALA A 120 -4.36 5.88 0.18
CA ALA A 120 -3.44 4.76 -0.07
C ALA A 120 -4.10 3.44 0.34
N ILE A 121 -4.06 2.44 -0.53
CA ILE A 121 -4.74 1.15 -0.36
C ILE A 121 -3.71 0.03 -0.49
N ALA A 122 -3.42 -0.67 0.63
CA ALA A 122 -2.60 -1.86 0.59
C ALA A 122 -3.43 -3.08 0.17
N THR A 123 -2.93 -3.81 -0.80
CA THR A 123 -3.60 -5.01 -1.30
C THR A 123 -2.62 -6.01 -1.89
N ARG A 124 -3.16 -7.18 -2.24
CA ARG A 124 -2.46 -8.23 -2.99
C ARG A 124 -2.64 -8.02 -4.49
N PRO A 125 -1.65 -8.38 -5.32
CA PRO A 125 -1.78 -8.32 -6.77
C PRO A 125 -2.96 -9.10 -7.34
N ASP A 126 -3.22 -10.28 -6.78
CA ASP A 126 -4.30 -11.19 -7.17
C ASP A 126 -5.70 -10.80 -6.65
N CYS A 127 -5.80 -9.72 -5.88
CA CYS A 127 -7.08 -9.24 -5.32
C CYS A 127 -7.59 -7.97 -5.99
N ILE A 128 -6.86 -7.35 -6.91
CA ILE A 128 -7.28 -6.08 -7.51
C ILE A 128 -7.90 -6.32 -8.89
N ALA A 129 -9.24 -6.38 -8.94
CA ALA A 129 -10.00 -6.45 -10.18
C ALA A 129 -10.30 -5.04 -10.72
N ASP A 130 -10.69 -4.94 -11.99
CA ASP A 130 -10.92 -3.65 -12.66
C ASP A 130 -12.09 -2.88 -12.04
N GLU A 131 -13.08 -3.56 -11.47
CA GLU A 131 -14.22 -2.94 -10.78
C GLU A 131 -13.78 -2.09 -9.57
N TYR A 132 -12.74 -2.50 -8.84
CA TYR A 132 -12.16 -1.67 -7.77
C TYR A 132 -11.44 -0.45 -8.34
N LEU A 133 -10.76 -0.60 -9.48
CA LEU A 133 -10.07 0.50 -10.15
C LEU A 133 -11.07 1.52 -10.71
N ASP A 134 -12.22 1.07 -11.23
CA ASP A 134 -13.31 1.94 -11.69
C ASP A 134 -13.88 2.77 -10.55
N ILE A 135 -14.15 2.15 -9.38
CA ILE A 135 -14.60 2.85 -8.17
C ILE A 135 -13.56 3.89 -7.74
N LEU A 136 -12.28 3.54 -7.74
CA LEU A 136 -11.22 4.48 -7.35
C LEU A 136 -11.05 5.62 -8.36
N ALA A 137 -11.32 5.38 -9.64
CA ALA A 137 -11.32 6.44 -10.67
C ALA A 137 -12.47 7.43 -10.43
N ASP A 138 -13.69 6.94 -10.16
CA ASP A 138 -14.83 7.79 -9.77
C ASP A 138 -14.51 8.63 -8.51
N ILE A 139 -13.91 8.00 -7.49
CA ILE A 139 -13.52 8.69 -6.26
C ILE A 139 -12.46 9.75 -6.53
N ARG A 140 -11.40 9.44 -7.31
CA ARG A 140 -10.39 10.41 -7.72
C ARG A 140 -11.02 11.65 -8.35
N ASP A 141 -11.92 11.42 -9.29
CA ASP A 141 -12.50 12.50 -10.11
C ASP A 141 -13.53 13.33 -9.33
N ARG A 142 -14.33 12.70 -8.45
CA ARG A 142 -15.33 13.39 -7.61
C ARG A 142 -14.70 14.15 -6.45
N PHE A 143 -13.72 13.56 -5.78
CA PHE A 143 -13.12 14.15 -4.57
C PHE A 143 -11.78 14.84 -4.83
N GLN A 144 -11.24 14.76 -6.06
CA GLN A 144 -9.96 15.35 -6.44
C GLN A 144 -8.82 14.88 -5.50
N LYS A 145 -8.77 13.57 -5.26
CA LYS A 145 -7.78 12.92 -4.40
C LYS A 145 -6.87 12.01 -5.21
N ASP A 146 -5.57 12.06 -4.95
CA ASP A 146 -4.63 11.11 -5.58
C ASP A 146 -4.85 9.70 -5.05
N ILE A 147 -4.71 8.71 -5.93
CA ILE A 147 -4.83 7.29 -5.59
C ILE A 147 -3.44 6.64 -5.58
N TYR A 148 -3.13 5.97 -4.47
CA TYR A 148 -1.91 5.20 -4.25
C TYR A 148 -2.27 3.74 -4.00
N ILE A 149 -1.92 2.84 -4.90
CA ILE A 149 -2.09 1.41 -4.70
C ILE A 149 -0.77 0.82 -4.19
N GLU A 150 -0.81 0.23 -3.00
CA GLU A 150 0.36 -0.42 -2.39
C GLU A 150 0.27 -1.92 -2.58
N LEU A 151 1.07 -2.45 -3.50
CA LEU A 151 1.11 -3.87 -3.84
C LEU A 151 2.22 -4.60 -3.10
N GLY A 152 1.87 -5.67 -2.42
CA GLY A 152 2.84 -6.55 -1.78
C GLY A 152 3.40 -7.57 -2.75
N LEU A 153 4.53 -7.31 -3.42
CA LEU A 153 5.27 -8.31 -4.19
C LEU A 153 6.13 -9.19 -3.27
N GLN A 154 6.91 -8.57 -2.42
CA GLN A 154 7.85 -9.11 -1.44
C GLN A 154 9.19 -9.54 -2.06
N THR A 155 9.20 -10.41 -3.05
CA THR A 155 10.36 -10.83 -3.83
C THR A 155 9.95 -11.21 -5.25
N VAL A 156 10.91 -11.29 -6.17
CA VAL A 156 10.72 -11.78 -7.54
C VAL A 156 11.07 -13.26 -7.69
N ASN A 157 11.66 -13.85 -6.66
CA ASN A 157 12.07 -15.24 -6.63
C ASN A 157 10.85 -16.14 -6.40
N TYR A 158 10.53 -16.99 -7.38
CA TYR A 158 9.36 -17.86 -7.36
C TYR A 158 9.38 -18.84 -6.20
N ASP A 159 10.52 -19.52 -6.00
CA ASP A 159 10.69 -20.50 -4.91
C ASP A 159 10.55 -19.85 -3.54
N THR A 160 11.02 -18.60 -3.40
CA THR A 160 10.86 -17.84 -2.16
C THR A 160 9.41 -17.43 -1.94
N LEU A 161 8.68 -17.02 -2.99
CA LEU A 161 7.24 -16.71 -2.87
C LEU A 161 6.45 -17.92 -2.36
N GLU A 162 6.74 -19.13 -2.85
CA GLU A 162 6.14 -20.35 -2.34
C GLU A 162 6.50 -20.61 -0.86
N LYS A 163 7.78 -20.51 -0.50
CA LYS A 163 8.26 -20.77 0.87
C LYS A 163 7.69 -19.79 1.90
N ILE A 164 7.46 -18.54 1.51
CA ILE A 164 6.80 -17.57 2.39
C ILE A 164 5.27 -17.67 2.34
N ASN A 165 4.72 -18.66 1.67
CA ASN A 165 3.28 -18.87 1.50
C ASN A 165 2.59 -17.63 0.94
N ARG A 166 3.14 -17.03 -0.14
CA ARG A 166 2.61 -15.76 -0.66
C ARG A 166 1.28 -15.95 -1.40
N GLY A 167 1.08 -17.06 -2.08
CA GLY A 167 -0.17 -17.44 -2.77
C GLY A 167 -0.49 -16.63 -4.03
N HIS A 168 0.43 -15.81 -4.52
CA HIS A 168 0.42 -15.20 -5.85
C HIS A 168 1.84 -15.23 -6.42
N ASP A 169 1.96 -15.04 -7.73
CA ASP A 169 3.22 -15.06 -8.45
C ASP A 169 3.61 -13.68 -9.02
N LEU A 170 4.77 -13.64 -9.69
CA LEU A 170 5.30 -12.45 -10.34
C LEU A 170 4.45 -12.02 -11.54
N ALA A 171 3.87 -12.98 -12.29
CA ALA A 171 3.04 -12.67 -13.46
C ALA A 171 1.76 -11.92 -13.05
N GLN A 172 1.11 -12.35 -11.97
CA GLN A 172 -0.05 -11.65 -11.39
C GLN A 172 0.32 -10.25 -10.90
N PHE A 173 1.50 -10.08 -10.32
CA PHE A 173 1.99 -8.75 -9.94
C PHE A 173 2.19 -7.83 -11.15
N ILE A 174 2.83 -8.33 -12.22
CA ILE A 174 3.05 -7.58 -13.46
C ILE A 174 1.71 -7.14 -14.06
N ASP A 175 0.76 -8.06 -14.18
CA ASP A 175 -0.59 -7.77 -14.68
C ASP A 175 -1.28 -6.68 -13.85
N ALA A 176 -1.27 -6.81 -12.52
CA ALA A 176 -1.86 -5.83 -11.62
C ALA A 176 -1.25 -4.43 -11.80
N VAL A 177 0.09 -4.32 -11.86
CA VAL A 177 0.75 -3.04 -12.09
C VAL A 177 0.34 -2.43 -13.42
N LEU A 178 0.35 -3.22 -14.50
CA LEU A 178 -0.04 -2.73 -15.83
C LEU A 178 -1.48 -2.23 -15.86
N ARG A 179 -2.41 -2.94 -15.21
CA ARG A 179 -3.81 -2.50 -15.10
C ARG A 179 -3.94 -1.21 -14.29
N ILE A 180 -3.32 -1.12 -13.12
CA ILE A 180 -3.34 0.07 -12.26
C ILE A 180 -2.77 1.29 -13.00
N LYS A 181 -1.68 1.13 -13.72
CA LYS A 181 -1.05 2.22 -14.48
C LYS A 181 -1.93 2.74 -15.61
N ARG A 182 -2.80 1.93 -16.22
CA ARG A 182 -3.78 2.40 -17.23
C ARG A 182 -4.78 3.42 -16.65
N TYR A 183 -5.10 3.32 -15.35
CA TYR A 183 -5.95 4.29 -14.65
C TYR A 183 -5.19 5.56 -14.22
N GLY A 184 -3.87 5.61 -14.43
CA GLY A 184 -3.02 6.73 -14.03
C GLY A 184 -2.78 6.79 -12.52
N PHE A 185 -2.99 5.71 -11.78
CA PHE A 185 -2.76 5.67 -10.34
C PHE A 185 -1.29 5.47 -10.00
N ASN A 186 -0.90 5.94 -8.81
CA ASN A 186 0.43 5.72 -8.27
C ASN A 186 0.56 4.29 -7.72
N VAL A 187 1.64 3.61 -8.07
CA VAL A 187 1.96 2.27 -7.57
C VAL A 187 3.11 2.34 -6.58
N THR A 188 2.89 1.83 -5.38
CA THR A 188 3.94 1.56 -4.39
C THR A 188 4.11 0.05 -4.26
N THR A 189 5.33 -0.45 -4.39
CA THR A 189 5.60 -1.88 -4.21
C THR A 189 6.31 -2.14 -2.89
N HIS A 190 5.81 -3.11 -2.13
CA HIS A 190 6.46 -3.63 -0.93
C HIS A 190 7.42 -4.76 -1.31
N MET A 191 8.67 -4.63 -0.90
CA MET A 191 9.72 -5.63 -1.06
C MET A 191 10.32 -5.97 0.29
N ILE A 192 10.59 -7.25 0.53
CA ILE A 192 11.36 -7.71 1.68
C ILE A 192 12.74 -8.10 1.18
N VAL A 193 13.78 -7.46 1.73
CA VAL A 193 15.16 -7.79 1.39
C VAL A 193 15.75 -8.79 2.39
N ASN A 194 16.73 -9.59 1.95
CA ASN A 194 17.36 -10.61 2.76
C ASN A 194 16.44 -11.74 3.26
N LEU A 195 15.40 -12.08 2.48
CA LEU A 195 14.70 -13.33 2.73
C LEU A 195 15.69 -14.51 2.67
N PRO A 196 15.56 -15.56 3.52
CA PRO A 196 16.58 -16.61 3.67
C PRO A 196 16.94 -17.36 2.37
N TRP A 197 16.04 -17.37 1.41
CA TRP A 197 16.20 -18.08 0.12
C TRP A 197 16.48 -17.15 -1.05
N ASP A 198 16.51 -15.82 -0.82
CA ASP A 198 16.88 -14.84 -1.82
C ASP A 198 18.37 -14.56 -1.84
N THR A 199 18.85 -14.17 -3.00
CA THR A 199 20.20 -13.68 -3.23
C THR A 199 20.19 -12.20 -3.57
N MET A 200 21.36 -11.57 -3.59
CA MET A 200 21.49 -10.21 -4.10
C MET A 200 21.02 -10.06 -5.56
N LYS A 201 21.08 -11.14 -6.35
CA LYS A 201 20.58 -11.13 -7.74
C LYS A 201 19.08 -10.92 -7.78
N ASP A 202 18.32 -11.58 -6.89
CA ASP A 202 16.86 -11.45 -6.83
C ASP A 202 16.46 -10.02 -6.45
N THR A 203 17.16 -9.40 -5.50
CA THR A 203 16.94 -8.00 -5.13
C THR A 203 17.21 -7.04 -6.29
N ILE A 204 18.32 -7.23 -7.02
CA ILE A 204 18.68 -6.41 -8.18
C ILE A 204 17.68 -6.61 -9.32
N GLU A 205 17.28 -7.85 -9.58
CA GLU A 205 16.30 -8.17 -10.61
C GLU A 205 14.94 -7.57 -10.27
N GLY A 206 14.52 -7.65 -9.01
CA GLY A 206 13.33 -6.97 -8.51
C GLY A 206 13.37 -5.47 -8.81
N ALA A 207 14.46 -4.79 -8.48
CA ALA A 207 14.63 -3.36 -8.77
C ALA A 207 14.51 -3.05 -10.27
N ARG A 208 15.08 -3.88 -11.16
CA ARG A 208 14.98 -3.73 -12.61
C ARG A 208 13.55 -3.91 -13.12
N ILE A 209 12.84 -4.94 -12.64
CA ILE A 209 11.45 -5.20 -13.00
C ILE A 209 10.57 -4.04 -12.57
N LEU A 210 10.68 -3.56 -11.32
CA LEU A 210 9.91 -2.44 -10.82
C LEU A 210 10.16 -1.16 -11.64
N SER A 211 11.41 -0.91 -12.00
CA SER A 211 11.78 0.21 -12.87
C SER A 211 11.18 0.09 -14.28
N ALA A 212 11.25 -1.11 -14.88
CA ALA A 212 10.70 -1.36 -16.22
C ALA A 212 9.17 -1.21 -16.26
N LEU A 213 8.48 -1.57 -15.19
CA LEU A 213 7.04 -1.42 -15.03
C LEU A 213 6.59 0.01 -14.69
N GLY A 214 7.51 0.94 -14.44
CA GLY A 214 7.20 2.31 -14.06
C GLY A 214 6.56 2.41 -12.68
N VAL A 215 6.96 1.56 -11.73
CA VAL A 215 6.53 1.66 -10.33
C VAL A 215 7.02 2.97 -9.73
N ASP A 216 6.12 3.73 -9.09
CA ASP A 216 6.40 5.09 -8.62
C ASP A 216 7.19 5.12 -7.32
N GLN A 217 6.94 4.16 -6.43
CA GLN A 217 7.55 4.08 -5.11
C GLN A 217 7.86 2.64 -4.72
N VAL A 218 8.92 2.47 -3.92
CA VAL A 218 9.28 1.17 -3.34
C VAL A 218 9.41 1.32 -1.82
N LYS A 219 8.76 0.43 -1.09
CA LYS A 219 8.88 0.31 0.37
C LYS A 219 9.66 -0.95 0.67
N LEU A 220 10.85 -0.77 1.24
CA LEU A 220 11.73 -1.86 1.64
C LEU A 220 11.49 -2.24 3.09
N HIS A 221 11.43 -3.53 3.37
CA HIS A 221 11.30 -4.15 4.68
C HIS A 221 12.51 -5.04 4.98
#